data_68e29484ec1658a4250a8980bbbdf446
#
_entry.id   68e29484ec1658a4250a8980bbbdf446
#
_cell.length_a   1.000
_cell.length_b   1.000
_cell.length_c   1.000
_cell.angle_alpha   90.00
_cell.angle_beta   90.00
_cell.angle_gamma   90.00
#
_symmetry.space_group_name_H-M   'P 1'
#
loop_
_entity.id
_entity.type
_entity.pdbx_description
1 polymer ?
#
loop_
_entity_poly.entity_id
_entity_poly.type
_entity_poly.pdbx_seq_one_letter_code
_entity_poly.pdbx_strand_id
1 'polypeptide(L)'
;MIASAAELMYVRGVNAVTLDDVRAATGTSKSQLYKHFPGGKPELVRAVVALRGEQVLEREGQRLARLKSMSGLRRWRDALIQSAALQDGAYGCALGNLVIEVADQDDQARTSLSQHFANWEGLLANGFRRMIEDGVLPSDADPDALATGLMAALQGGYLLAQAEHDVAPMATALDMALAHIESLTEAAADRPAGRGAAREASDSSAKSHKSTAARRVRTSGSGGTAAARG
;
A
#
# COMPACT_ATOMS: atom_id res chain seq x y z
N MET A 1 2.78 -25.81 -13.53
CA MET A 1 1.68 -26.25 -12.64
C MET A 1 1.06 -25.07 -11.91
N ILE A 2 1.81 -24.31 -11.06
CA ILE A 2 1.25 -23.14 -10.33
C ILE A 2 0.69 -22.10 -11.29
N ALA A 3 1.41 -21.76 -12.36
CA ALA A 3 0.94 -20.77 -13.34
C ALA A 3 -0.37 -21.20 -14.04
N SER A 4 -0.49 -22.48 -14.43
CA SER A 4 -1.74 -22.99 -15.02
C SER A 4 -2.90 -23.01 -14.02
N ALA A 5 -2.63 -23.34 -12.74
CA ALA A 5 -3.62 -23.24 -11.67
C ALA A 5 -4.05 -21.79 -11.47
N ALA A 6 -3.12 -20.85 -11.47
CA ALA A 6 -3.40 -19.43 -11.32
C ALA A 6 -4.30 -18.88 -12.45
N GLU A 7 -4.08 -19.28 -13.70
CA GLU A 7 -4.95 -18.91 -14.82
C GLU A 7 -6.34 -19.54 -14.71
N LEU A 8 -6.43 -20.83 -14.40
CA LEU A 8 -7.72 -21.50 -14.20
C LEU A 8 -8.53 -20.85 -13.06
N MET A 9 -7.86 -20.57 -11.92
CA MET A 9 -8.49 -19.95 -10.76
C MET A 9 -8.90 -18.49 -11.02
N TYR A 10 -8.13 -17.77 -11.84
CA TYR A 10 -8.47 -16.39 -12.22
C TYR A 10 -9.74 -16.31 -13.07
N VAL A 11 -9.90 -17.24 -14.01
CA VAL A 11 -11.05 -17.27 -14.95
C VAL A 11 -12.29 -17.91 -14.31
N ARG A 12 -12.14 -18.98 -13.51
CA ARG A 12 -13.24 -19.81 -13.03
C ARG A 12 -13.54 -19.64 -11.54
N GLY A 13 -12.68 -18.92 -10.80
CA GLY A 13 -12.71 -18.85 -9.35
C GLY A 13 -11.96 -20.00 -8.68
N VAL A 14 -11.42 -19.76 -7.49
CA VAL A 14 -10.65 -20.75 -6.71
C VAL A 14 -11.53 -21.95 -6.35
N ASN A 15 -12.77 -21.69 -5.94
CA ASN A 15 -13.67 -22.74 -5.46
C ASN A 15 -14.08 -23.72 -6.57
N ALA A 16 -14.23 -23.23 -7.80
CA ALA A 16 -14.65 -24.05 -8.95
C ALA A 16 -13.52 -24.90 -9.57
N VAL A 17 -12.24 -24.61 -9.26
CA VAL A 17 -11.10 -25.34 -9.81
C VAL A 17 -10.70 -26.49 -8.89
N THR A 18 -10.64 -27.69 -9.45
CA THR A 18 -10.19 -28.91 -8.76
C THR A 18 -8.73 -29.23 -9.05
N LEU A 19 -8.11 -30.09 -8.26
CA LEU A 19 -6.77 -30.61 -8.55
C LEU A 19 -6.74 -31.43 -9.86
N ASP A 20 -7.85 -32.06 -10.21
CA ASP A 20 -7.97 -32.81 -11.48
C ASP A 20 -8.04 -31.87 -12.69
N ASP A 21 -8.67 -30.69 -12.56
CA ASP A 21 -8.60 -29.65 -13.62
C ASP A 21 -7.16 -29.20 -13.87
N VAL A 22 -6.39 -28.97 -12.80
CA VAL A 22 -4.98 -28.56 -12.90
C VAL A 22 -4.15 -29.68 -13.52
N ARG A 23 -4.40 -30.94 -13.17
CA ARG A 23 -3.75 -32.10 -13.77
C ARG A 23 -4.04 -32.18 -15.27
N ALA A 24 -5.30 -32.05 -15.65
CA ALA A 24 -5.72 -32.09 -17.05
C ALA A 24 -5.05 -30.97 -17.88
N ALA A 25 -5.00 -29.74 -17.31
CA ALA A 25 -4.38 -28.59 -18.00
C ALA A 25 -2.85 -28.68 -18.10
N THR A 26 -2.18 -29.47 -17.24
CA THR A 26 -0.71 -29.53 -17.19
C THR A 26 -0.13 -30.84 -17.66
N GLY A 27 -0.94 -31.85 -17.92
CA GLY A 27 -0.50 -33.23 -18.20
C GLY A 27 0.21 -33.89 -17.02
N THR A 28 0.10 -33.34 -15.80
CA THR A 28 0.80 -33.83 -14.62
C THR A 28 0.10 -35.05 -14.03
N SER A 29 0.85 -36.07 -13.61
CA SER A 29 0.27 -37.23 -12.93
C SER A 29 -0.20 -36.88 -11.51
N LYS A 30 -1.14 -37.67 -10.97
CA LYS A 30 -1.62 -37.51 -9.59
C LYS A 30 -0.45 -37.59 -8.59
N SER A 31 0.44 -38.57 -8.77
CA SER A 31 1.62 -38.76 -7.92
C SER A 31 2.57 -37.53 -7.93
N GLN A 32 2.81 -36.96 -9.11
CA GLN A 32 3.62 -35.74 -9.23
C GLN A 32 2.96 -34.54 -8.54
N LEU A 33 1.64 -34.37 -8.68
CA LEU A 33 0.93 -33.27 -8.07
C LEU A 33 1.03 -33.36 -6.54
N TYR A 34 0.74 -34.51 -5.94
CA TYR A 34 0.81 -34.69 -4.48
C TYR A 34 2.24 -34.73 -3.93
N LYS A 35 3.25 -34.99 -4.79
CA LYS A 35 4.66 -34.81 -4.41
C LYS A 35 5.01 -33.32 -4.23
N HIS A 36 4.45 -32.43 -5.06
CA HIS A 36 4.69 -30.99 -5.00
C HIS A 36 3.77 -30.29 -3.98
N PHE A 37 2.55 -30.78 -3.82
CA PHE A 37 1.53 -30.21 -2.94
C PHE A 37 0.94 -31.31 -2.05
N PRO A 38 1.69 -31.81 -1.06
CA PRO A 38 1.22 -32.85 -0.16
C PRO A 38 -0.01 -32.43 0.65
N GLY A 39 -0.16 -31.13 0.95
CA GLY A 39 -1.34 -30.53 1.56
C GLY A 39 -2.50 -30.31 0.60
N GLY A 40 -2.38 -30.72 -0.67
CA GLY A 40 -3.45 -30.69 -1.65
C GLY A 40 -3.81 -29.27 -2.15
N LYS A 41 -5.12 -29.05 -2.37
CA LYS A 41 -5.64 -27.79 -2.93
C LYS A 41 -5.29 -26.56 -2.08
N PRO A 42 -5.39 -26.56 -0.75
CA PRO A 42 -5.02 -25.38 0.05
C PRO A 42 -3.55 -24.95 -0.15
N GLU A 43 -2.64 -25.91 -0.21
CA GLU A 43 -1.22 -25.60 -0.44
C GLU A 43 -0.98 -25.03 -1.85
N LEU A 44 -1.64 -25.60 -2.87
CA LEU A 44 -1.60 -25.06 -4.22
C LEU A 44 -2.17 -23.65 -4.28
N VAL A 45 -3.27 -23.36 -3.59
CA VAL A 45 -3.87 -22.02 -3.52
C VAL A 45 -2.89 -21.01 -2.89
N ARG A 46 -2.22 -21.36 -1.79
CA ARG A 46 -1.17 -20.50 -1.20
C ARG A 46 -0.03 -20.22 -2.17
N ALA A 47 0.39 -21.23 -2.95
CA ALA A 47 1.41 -21.03 -3.98
C ALA A 47 0.90 -20.12 -5.13
N VAL A 48 -0.37 -20.19 -5.48
CA VAL A 48 -1.00 -19.27 -6.45
C VAL A 48 -1.06 -17.85 -5.90
N VAL A 49 -1.42 -17.66 -4.64
CA VAL A 49 -1.40 -16.35 -3.95
C VAL A 49 -0.01 -15.72 -4.03
N ALA A 50 1.04 -16.48 -3.68
CA ALA A 50 2.41 -15.99 -3.76
C ALA A 50 2.80 -15.59 -5.19
N LEU A 51 2.55 -16.45 -6.17
CA LEU A 51 2.85 -16.17 -7.59
C LEU A 51 2.13 -14.91 -8.09
N ARG A 52 0.83 -14.77 -7.81
CA ARG A 52 0.06 -13.59 -8.25
C ARG A 52 0.52 -12.31 -7.56
N GLY A 53 0.87 -12.40 -6.27
CA GLY A 53 1.45 -11.28 -5.53
C GLY A 53 2.76 -10.80 -6.14
N GLU A 54 3.68 -11.72 -6.41
CA GLU A 54 4.96 -11.40 -7.05
C GLU A 54 4.76 -10.78 -8.44
N GLN A 55 3.88 -11.33 -9.28
CA GLN A 55 3.58 -10.80 -10.61
C GLN A 55 3.00 -9.38 -10.57
N VAL A 56 2.10 -9.10 -9.62
CA VAL A 56 1.52 -7.76 -9.44
C VAL A 56 2.61 -6.79 -8.99
N LEU A 57 3.41 -7.15 -7.99
CA LEU A 57 4.46 -6.28 -7.45
C LEU A 57 5.56 -6.00 -8.47
N GLU A 58 5.97 -6.97 -9.27
CA GLU A 58 6.93 -6.77 -10.35
C GLU A 58 6.40 -5.76 -11.38
N ARG A 59 5.18 -5.96 -11.88
CA ARG A 59 4.55 -5.09 -12.87
C ARG A 59 4.35 -3.68 -12.34
N GLU A 60 3.78 -3.55 -11.14
CA GLU A 60 3.51 -2.24 -10.54
C GLU A 60 4.79 -1.55 -10.06
N GLY A 61 5.79 -2.33 -9.61
CA GLY A 61 7.11 -1.82 -9.30
C GLY A 61 7.77 -1.12 -10.49
N GLN A 62 7.69 -1.74 -11.67
CA GLN A 62 8.20 -1.12 -12.91
C GLN A 62 7.44 0.17 -13.27
N ARG A 63 6.10 0.19 -13.15
CA ARG A 63 5.25 1.34 -13.46
C ARG A 63 5.47 2.51 -12.49
N LEU A 64 5.65 2.21 -11.20
CA LEU A 64 5.70 3.18 -10.10
C LEU A 64 7.13 3.58 -9.69
N ALA A 65 8.17 2.91 -10.22
CA ALA A 65 9.57 3.16 -9.86
C ALA A 65 9.98 4.64 -9.97
N ARG A 66 9.43 5.35 -10.95
CA ARG A 66 9.74 6.77 -11.23
C ARG A 66 8.55 7.70 -10.99
N LEU A 67 7.57 7.23 -10.20
CA LEU A 67 6.41 8.06 -9.86
C LEU A 67 6.85 9.24 -8.98
N LYS A 68 6.66 10.48 -9.47
CA LYS A 68 6.97 11.73 -8.77
C LYS A 68 6.18 12.93 -9.30
N SER A 69 5.07 12.72 -9.99
CA SER A 69 4.25 13.80 -10.57
C SER A 69 2.83 13.34 -10.86
N MET A 70 1.89 14.30 -10.95
CA MET A 70 0.51 14.03 -11.38
C MET A 70 0.44 13.40 -12.77
N SER A 71 1.30 13.81 -13.72
CA SER A 71 1.37 13.16 -15.03
C SER A 71 1.81 11.70 -14.94
N GLY A 72 2.64 11.34 -13.96
CA GLY A 72 3.02 9.96 -13.66
C GLY A 72 1.83 9.14 -13.15
N LEU A 73 1.04 9.69 -12.23
CA LEU A 73 -0.19 9.08 -11.71
C LEU A 73 -1.23 8.86 -12.82
N ARG A 74 -1.44 9.87 -13.68
CA ARG A 74 -2.35 9.74 -14.82
C ARG A 74 -1.92 8.62 -15.77
N ARG A 75 -0.63 8.52 -16.13
CA ARG A 75 -0.12 7.42 -16.97
C ARG A 75 -0.32 6.05 -16.30
N TRP A 76 -0.10 5.96 -14.99
CA TRP A 76 -0.34 4.73 -14.24
C TRP A 76 -1.83 4.35 -14.27
N ARG A 77 -2.71 5.31 -14.02
CA ARG A 77 -4.18 5.15 -14.13
C ARG A 77 -4.57 4.65 -15.53
N ASP A 78 -4.08 5.31 -16.59
CA ASP A 78 -4.41 4.96 -17.97
C ASP A 78 -3.96 3.54 -18.32
N ALA A 79 -2.78 3.11 -17.86
CA ALA A 79 -2.29 1.75 -18.06
C ALA A 79 -3.16 0.70 -17.35
N LEU A 80 -3.71 1.01 -16.17
CA LEU A 80 -4.64 0.12 -15.46
C LEU A 80 -5.97 -0.02 -16.20
N ILE A 81 -6.55 1.10 -16.64
CA ILE A 81 -7.80 1.12 -17.39
C ILE A 81 -7.66 0.40 -18.72
N GLN A 82 -6.58 0.66 -19.46
CA GLN A 82 -6.30 -0.04 -20.71
C GLN A 82 -6.18 -1.55 -20.50
N SER A 83 -5.48 -1.98 -19.43
CA SER A 83 -5.34 -3.40 -19.11
C SER A 83 -6.68 -4.05 -18.75
N ALA A 84 -7.55 -3.36 -18.01
CA ALA A 84 -8.89 -3.85 -17.68
C ALA A 84 -9.82 -3.86 -18.89
N ALA A 85 -9.74 -2.85 -19.77
CA ALA A 85 -10.55 -2.74 -20.98
C ALA A 85 -10.29 -3.87 -21.99
N LEU A 86 -9.07 -4.42 -22.04
CA LEU A 86 -8.76 -5.58 -22.91
C LEU A 86 -9.58 -6.84 -22.54
N GLN A 87 -10.20 -6.86 -21.40
CA GLN A 87 -10.98 -7.96 -20.85
C GLN A 87 -12.42 -7.53 -20.51
N ASP A 88 -12.89 -6.40 -21.02
CA ASP A 88 -14.20 -5.80 -20.73
C ASP A 88 -14.49 -5.68 -19.21
N GLY A 89 -13.44 -5.45 -18.41
CA GLY A 89 -13.55 -5.41 -16.94
C GLY A 89 -13.86 -6.76 -16.26
N ALA A 90 -14.02 -7.84 -17.03
CA ALA A 90 -14.66 -9.09 -16.61
C ALA A 90 -13.99 -9.82 -15.44
N TYR A 91 -12.67 -9.66 -15.24
CA TYR A 91 -11.93 -10.50 -14.28
C TYR A 91 -11.45 -9.78 -13.02
N GLY A 92 -11.60 -8.46 -12.94
CA GLY A 92 -11.21 -7.68 -11.77
C GLY A 92 -9.71 -7.75 -11.42
N CYS A 93 -9.39 -7.47 -10.15
CA CYS A 93 -8.04 -7.59 -9.63
C CYS A 93 -7.69 -9.02 -9.26
N ALA A 94 -6.60 -9.55 -9.80
CA ALA A 94 -6.18 -10.93 -9.51
C ALA A 94 -5.93 -11.20 -8.01
N LEU A 95 -5.43 -10.21 -7.24
CA LEU A 95 -5.28 -10.33 -5.78
C LEU A 95 -6.62 -10.09 -5.06
N GLY A 96 -7.41 -9.12 -5.51
CA GLY A 96 -8.71 -8.81 -4.92
C GLY A 96 -9.68 -9.99 -4.95
N ASN A 97 -9.75 -10.71 -6.07
CA ASN A 97 -10.55 -11.93 -6.21
C ASN A 97 -10.10 -13.02 -5.23
N LEU A 98 -8.78 -13.20 -5.05
CA LEU A 98 -8.26 -14.17 -4.08
C LEU A 98 -8.62 -13.79 -2.63
N VAL A 99 -8.66 -12.50 -2.27
CA VAL A 99 -9.12 -12.08 -0.94
C VAL A 99 -10.54 -12.55 -0.69
N ILE A 100 -11.46 -12.29 -1.63
CA ILE A 100 -12.88 -12.63 -1.49
C ILE A 100 -13.09 -14.14 -1.33
N GLU A 101 -12.30 -14.95 -2.05
CA GLU A 101 -12.51 -16.39 -2.08
C GLU A 101 -11.79 -17.17 -0.99
N VAL A 102 -10.67 -16.68 -0.45
CA VAL A 102 -9.82 -17.51 0.42
C VAL A 102 -9.45 -16.91 1.77
N ALA A 103 -9.61 -15.59 1.97
CA ALA A 103 -9.11 -14.93 3.18
C ALA A 103 -9.77 -15.43 4.47
N ASP A 104 -11.05 -15.75 4.42
CA ASP A 104 -11.80 -16.26 5.59
C ASP A 104 -11.58 -17.76 5.82
N GLN A 105 -10.98 -18.49 4.87
CA GLN A 105 -10.83 -19.93 4.91
C GLN A 105 -9.38 -20.37 5.22
N ASP A 106 -8.41 -19.50 5.00
CA ASP A 106 -6.97 -19.79 5.14
C ASP A 106 -6.20 -18.56 5.66
N ASP A 107 -5.85 -18.58 6.96
CA ASP A 107 -5.10 -17.49 7.61
C ASP A 107 -3.73 -17.23 7.00
N GLN A 108 -3.06 -18.27 6.49
CA GLN A 108 -1.76 -18.09 5.82
C GLN A 108 -1.94 -17.38 4.47
N ALA A 109 -2.96 -17.78 3.70
CA ALA A 109 -3.31 -17.09 2.46
C ALA A 109 -3.70 -15.63 2.72
N ARG A 110 -4.54 -15.37 3.74
CA ARG A 110 -4.94 -14.02 4.17
C ARG A 110 -3.73 -13.16 4.54
N THR A 111 -2.81 -13.69 5.34
CA THR A 111 -1.60 -12.97 5.76
C THR A 111 -0.72 -12.63 4.55
N SER A 112 -0.53 -13.58 3.62
CA SER A 112 0.23 -13.35 2.38
C SER A 112 -0.43 -12.29 1.49
N LEU A 113 -1.75 -12.34 1.31
CA LEU A 113 -2.50 -11.33 0.55
C LEU A 113 -2.37 -9.93 1.17
N SER A 114 -2.53 -9.82 2.50
CA SER A 114 -2.34 -8.56 3.23
C SER A 114 -0.94 -7.99 3.00
N GLN A 115 0.10 -8.83 3.05
CA GLN A 115 1.47 -8.40 2.79
C GLN A 115 1.67 -7.93 1.35
N HIS A 116 1.10 -8.61 0.36
CA HIS A 116 1.20 -8.18 -1.03
C HIS A 116 0.49 -6.83 -1.29
N PHE A 117 -0.68 -6.60 -0.69
CA PHE A 117 -1.35 -5.31 -0.75
C PHE A 117 -0.53 -4.21 -0.06
N ALA A 118 -0.01 -4.46 1.15
CA ALA A 118 0.84 -3.49 1.85
C ALA A 118 2.10 -3.13 1.04
N ASN A 119 2.72 -4.11 0.38
CA ASN A 119 3.85 -3.87 -0.50
C ASN A 119 3.46 -3.01 -1.72
N TRP A 120 2.30 -3.26 -2.32
CA TRP A 120 1.81 -2.45 -3.44
C TRP A 120 1.47 -1.02 -3.00
N GLU A 121 0.78 -0.83 -1.88
CA GLU A 121 0.55 0.48 -1.27
C GLU A 121 1.88 1.19 -0.99
N GLY A 122 2.89 0.48 -0.50
CA GLY A 122 4.23 1.01 -0.29
C GLY A 122 4.88 1.56 -1.56
N LEU A 123 4.65 0.97 -2.74
CA LEU A 123 5.12 1.51 -4.01
C LEU A 123 4.49 2.87 -4.34
N LEU A 124 3.19 3.03 -4.09
CA LEU A 124 2.46 4.29 -4.26
C LEU A 124 2.93 5.32 -3.24
N ALA A 125 3.00 4.95 -1.96
CA ALA A 125 3.46 5.82 -0.88
C ALA A 125 4.87 6.36 -1.14
N ASN A 126 5.79 5.53 -1.65
CA ASN A 126 7.12 5.96 -2.06
C ASN A 126 7.07 6.98 -3.22
N GLY A 127 6.11 6.84 -4.13
CA GLY A 127 5.83 7.84 -5.16
C GLY A 127 5.38 9.18 -4.57
N PHE A 128 4.45 9.14 -3.63
CA PHE A 128 3.97 10.35 -2.93
C PHE A 128 5.06 11.00 -2.07
N ARG A 129 5.91 10.23 -1.38
CA ARG A 129 7.07 10.78 -0.66
C ARG A 129 8.00 11.57 -1.59
N ARG A 130 8.31 11.03 -2.78
CA ARG A 130 9.08 11.78 -3.79
C ARG A 130 8.37 13.05 -4.26
N MET A 131 7.04 13.03 -4.40
CA MET A 131 6.27 14.23 -4.75
C MET A 131 6.29 15.28 -3.63
N ILE A 132 6.33 14.88 -2.36
CA ILE A 132 6.52 15.77 -1.21
C ILE A 132 7.93 16.33 -1.18
N GLU A 133 8.96 15.51 -1.37
CA GLU A 133 10.37 15.92 -1.43
C GLU A 133 10.64 16.91 -2.57
N ASP A 134 10.01 16.70 -3.73
CA ASP A 134 10.11 17.59 -4.91
C ASP A 134 9.20 18.83 -4.78
N GLY A 135 8.44 19.00 -3.68
CA GLY A 135 7.53 20.13 -3.45
C GLY A 135 6.27 20.13 -4.32
N VAL A 136 5.95 19.01 -4.96
CA VAL A 136 4.72 18.83 -5.76
C VAL A 136 3.51 18.64 -4.85
N LEU A 137 3.68 17.92 -3.74
CA LEU A 137 2.67 17.78 -2.68
C LEU A 137 3.09 18.59 -1.45
N PRO A 138 2.13 19.02 -0.60
CA PRO A 138 2.42 19.72 0.64
C PRO A 138 3.29 18.87 1.57
N SER A 139 4.16 19.50 2.37
CA SER A 139 5.03 18.79 3.33
C SER A 139 4.28 18.11 4.48
N ASP A 140 3.02 18.49 4.70
CA ASP A 140 2.10 17.92 5.69
C ASP A 140 1.14 16.87 5.10
N ALA A 141 1.27 16.52 3.81
CA ALA A 141 0.51 15.42 3.22
C ALA A 141 0.97 14.08 3.79
N ASP A 142 0.00 13.19 4.04
CA ASP A 142 0.28 11.82 4.51
C ASP A 142 0.38 10.87 3.30
N PRO A 143 1.58 10.43 2.92
CA PRO A 143 1.78 9.58 1.74
C PRO A 143 1.16 8.20 1.89
N ASP A 144 1.06 7.67 3.11
CA ASP A 144 0.51 6.34 3.35
C ASP A 144 -1.02 6.39 3.28
N ALA A 145 -1.66 7.43 3.83
CA ALA A 145 -3.10 7.66 3.69
C ALA A 145 -3.51 7.87 2.22
N LEU A 146 -2.73 8.64 1.45
CA LEU A 146 -2.97 8.82 0.01
C LEU A 146 -2.85 7.52 -0.77
N ALA A 147 -1.86 6.67 -0.44
CA ALA A 147 -1.68 5.37 -1.07
C ALA A 147 -2.84 4.43 -0.77
N THR A 148 -3.26 4.34 0.49
CA THR A 148 -4.40 3.52 0.91
C THR A 148 -5.70 3.99 0.26
N GLY A 149 -5.95 5.31 0.22
CA GLY A 149 -7.14 5.87 -0.43
C GLY A 149 -7.19 5.57 -1.93
N LEU A 150 -6.07 5.73 -2.62
CA LEU A 150 -5.96 5.42 -4.05
C LEU A 150 -6.11 3.91 -4.32
N MET A 151 -5.52 3.06 -3.45
CA MET A 151 -5.68 1.61 -3.54
C MET A 151 -7.14 1.18 -3.30
N ALA A 152 -7.82 1.76 -2.32
CA ALA A 152 -9.24 1.49 -2.06
C ALA A 152 -10.13 1.88 -3.25
N ALA A 153 -9.89 3.06 -3.88
CA ALA A 153 -10.57 3.48 -5.09
C ALA A 153 -10.34 2.49 -6.26
N LEU A 154 -9.09 2.03 -6.43
CA LEU A 154 -8.74 1.04 -7.44
C LEU A 154 -9.47 -0.29 -7.22
N GLN A 155 -9.44 -0.83 -6.00
CA GLN A 155 -10.07 -2.12 -5.71
C GLN A 155 -11.60 -2.05 -5.81
N GLY A 156 -12.22 -0.97 -5.31
CA GLY A 156 -13.65 -0.71 -5.50
C GLY A 156 -14.02 -0.56 -6.97
N GLY A 157 -13.19 0.15 -7.74
CA GLY A 157 -13.33 0.30 -9.18
C GLY A 157 -13.28 -1.02 -9.94
N TYR A 158 -12.35 -1.90 -9.60
CA TYR A 158 -12.27 -3.26 -10.17
C TYR A 158 -13.52 -4.09 -9.88
N LEU A 159 -14.02 -4.04 -8.65
CA LEU A 159 -15.22 -4.78 -8.25
C LEU A 159 -16.45 -4.34 -9.05
N LEU A 160 -16.66 -3.02 -9.19
CA LEU A 160 -17.78 -2.47 -9.96
C LEU A 160 -17.62 -2.73 -11.46
N ALA A 161 -16.42 -2.57 -12.00
CA ALA A 161 -16.14 -2.89 -13.40
C ALA A 161 -16.46 -4.35 -13.73
N GLN A 162 -16.10 -5.28 -12.83
CA GLN A 162 -16.41 -6.69 -12.97
C GLN A 162 -17.92 -6.98 -12.92
N ALA A 163 -18.65 -6.29 -12.03
CA ALA A 163 -20.10 -6.46 -11.93
C ALA A 163 -20.86 -5.94 -13.16
N GLU A 164 -20.37 -4.87 -13.78
CA GLU A 164 -21.03 -4.21 -14.92
C GLU A 164 -20.48 -4.65 -16.28
N HIS A 165 -19.36 -5.39 -16.30
CA HIS A 165 -18.58 -5.67 -17.53
C HIS A 165 -18.22 -4.40 -18.30
N ASP A 166 -17.91 -3.33 -17.55
CA ASP A 166 -17.54 -2.02 -18.06
C ASP A 166 -16.44 -1.40 -17.19
N VAL A 167 -15.46 -0.79 -17.80
CA VAL A 167 -14.36 -0.13 -17.09
C VAL A 167 -14.69 1.28 -16.59
N ALA A 168 -15.84 1.83 -16.97
CA ALA A 168 -16.25 3.18 -16.60
C ALA A 168 -16.29 3.42 -15.08
N PRO A 169 -16.80 2.51 -14.22
CA PRO A 169 -16.76 2.68 -12.77
C PRO A 169 -15.34 2.78 -12.22
N MET A 170 -14.42 1.96 -12.73
CA MET A 170 -13.01 1.99 -12.34
C MET A 170 -12.35 3.31 -12.75
N ALA A 171 -12.62 3.79 -13.97
CA ALA A 171 -12.12 5.07 -14.45
C ALA A 171 -12.60 6.21 -13.54
N THR A 172 -13.91 6.24 -13.24
CA THR A 172 -14.52 7.25 -12.38
C THR A 172 -13.92 7.27 -10.97
N ALA A 173 -13.76 6.09 -10.33
CA ALA A 173 -13.20 5.99 -8.99
C ALA A 173 -11.75 6.50 -8.93
N LEU A 174 -10.93 6.12 -9.92
CA LEU A 174 -9.55 6.59 -10.02
C LEU A 174 -9.48 8.09 -10.32
N ASP A 175 -10.34 8.62 -11.20
CA ASP A 175 -10.36 10.05 -11.53
C ASP A 175 -10.73 10.89 -10.30
N MET A 176 -11.69 10.46 -9.49
CA MET A 176 -12.03 11.13 -8.23
C MET A 176 -10.87 11.11 -7.23
N ALA A 177 -10.17 9.98 -7.08
CA ALA A 177 -9.00 9.90 -6.22
C ALA A 177 -7.85 10.80 -6.72
N LEU A 178 -7.60 10.82 -8.02
CA LEU A 178 -6.58 11.67 -8.63
C LEU A 178 -6.94 13.16 -8.53
N ALA A 179 -8.22 13.54 -8.66
CA ALA A 179 -8.67 14.93 -8.48
C ALA A 179 -8.42 15.42 -7.04
N HIS A 180 -8.65 14.55 -6.04
CA HIS A 180 -8.29 14.89 -4.66
C HIS A 180 -6.79 15.13 -4.50
N ILE A 181 -5.93 14.26 -5.04
CA ILE A 181 -4.47 14.44 -4.97
C ILE A 181 -4.05 15.72 -5.70
N GLU A 182 -4.66 16.01 -6.84
CA GLU A 182 -4.39 17.24 -7.62
C GLU A 182 -4.74 18.51 -6.85
N SER A 183 -5.88 18.51 -6.14
CA SER A 183 -6.26 19.66 -5.30
C SER A 183 -5.23 19.95 -4.20
N LEU A 184 -4.52 18.93 -3.70
CA LEU A 184 -3.43 19.10 -2.75
C LEU A 184 -2.20 19.73 -3.43
N THR A 185 -1.92 19.43 -4.70
CA THR A 185 -0.79 20.05 -5.43
C THR A 185 -1.05 21.53 -5.71
N GLU A 186 -2.28 21.91 -6.02
CA GLU A 186 -2.68 23.31 -6.19
C GLU A 186 -2.53 24.09 -4.88
N ALA A 187 -3.01 23.51 -3.76
CA ALA A 187 -2.85 24.11 -2.44
C ALA A 187 -1.38 24.26 -2.01
N ALA A 188 -0.48 23.39 -2.48
CA ALA A 188 0.96 23.52 -2.23
C ALA A 188 1.56 24.67 -3.04
N ALA A 189 1.14 24.86 -4.29
CA ALA A 189 1.61 25.94 -5.17
C ALA A 189 1.19 27.34 -4.69
N ASP A 190 0.02 27.46 -4.06
CA ASP A 190 -0.51 28.73 -3.52
C ASP A 190 0.07 29.12 -2.16
N ARG A 191 0.86 28.25 -1.51
CA ARG A 191 1.54 28.60 -0.23
C ARG A 191 2.73 29.50 -0.53
N PRO A 192 2.76 30.77 -0.01
CA PRO A 192 3.92 31.66 -0.22
C PRO A 192 5.17 31.02 0.39
N ALA A 193 6.20 30.88 -0.43
CA ALA A 193 7.53 30.44 0.00
C ALA A 193 8.05 31.42 1.07
N GLY A 194 7.98 31.04 2.35
CA GLY A 194 8.62 31.79 3.41
C GLY A 194 7.79 32.18 4.62
N ARG A 195 7.49 31.23 5.50
CA ARG A 195 7.26 31.52 6.94
C ARG A 195 7.91 30.51 7.89
N GLY A 196 8.89 29.77 7.43
CA GLY A 196 9.58 28.74 8.24
C GLY A 196 10.90 29.18 8.89
N ALA A 197 11.54 30.26 8.44
CA ALA A 197 12.90 30.61 8.89
C ALA A 197 13.00 31.86 9.80
N ALA A 198 11.89 32.53 10.14
CA ALA A 198 11.93 33.80 10.90
C ALA A 198 11.51 33.67 12.36
N ARG A 199 11.14 32.47 12.87
CA ARG A 199 10.73 32.32 14.29
C ARG A 199 11.79 31.79 15.24
N GLU A 200 12.88 31.20 14.74
CA GLU A 200 13.97 30.72 15.62
C GLU A 200 15.08 31.75 15.89
N ALA A 201 15.15 32.84 15.12
CA ALA A 201 16.18 33.85 15.31
C ALA A 201 15.82 34.95 16.33
N SER A 202 14.56 35.07 16.77
CA SER A 202 14.12 36.12 17.73
C SER A 202 14.11 35.69 19.19
N ASP A 203 14.25 34.39 19.51
CA ASP A 203 14.23 33.92 20.91
C ASP A 203 15.62 33.68 21.50
N SER A 204 16.69 33.80 20.72
CA SER A 204 18.08 33.65 21.17
C SER A 204 18.70 34.94 21.68
N SER A 205 18.08 36.14 21.46
CA SER A 205 18.66 37.43 21.88
C SER A 205 18.15 37.98 23.22
N ALA A 206 17.18 37.29 23.88
CA ALA A 206 16.57 37.82 25.11
C ALA A 206 17.08 37.17 26.42
N LYS A 207 18.04 36.24 26.39
CA LYS A 207 18.55 35.52 27.60
C LYS A 207 20.00 35.82 28.00
N SER A 208 20.62 36.89 27.47
CA SER A 208 22.01 37.25 27.81
C SER A 208 22.18 38.50 28.68
N HIS A 209 21.20 38.95 29.45
CA HIS A 209 21.38 39.98 30.46
C HIS A 209 20.52 39.70 31.67
N LYS A 210 21.02 38.91 32.64
CA LYS A 210 20.84 39.02 34.10
C LYS A 210 21.41 37.78 34.77
N SER A 211 22.70 37.80 35.05
CA SER A 211 23.26 37.00 36.15
C SER A 211 24.59 37.62 36.57
N THR A 212 24.52 38.69 37.38
CA THR A 212 25.63 39.05 38.28
C THR A 212 25.01 39.66 39.52
N ALA A 213 25.13 38.99 40.60
CA ALA A 213 25.11 39.41 42.01
C ALA A 213 24.26 38.53 42.88
N ALA A 214 24.86 37.67 43.60
CA ALA A 214 24.84 37.67 45.09
C ALA A 214 25.31 36.31 45.64
N ARG A 215 26.56 36.32 45.98
CA ARG A 215 27.22 35.33 46.86
C ARG A 215 26.95 35.78 48.28
N ARG A 216 26.45 34.88 49.17
CA ARG A 216 26.88 34.72 50.63
C ARG A 216 25.92 33.79 51.39
N VAL A 217 26.51 32.64 51.79
CA VAL A 217 26.78 32.25 53.20
C VAL A 217 25.61 31.80 54.06
N ARG A 218 25.56 30.55 54.46
CA ARG A 218 25.78 29.89 55.78
C ARG A 218 25.12 28.51 55.76
N THR A 219 25.86 27.43 55.91
CA THR A 219 26.31 26.61 57.05
C THR A 219 25.22 26.05 57.97
N SER A 220 25.41 24.75 58.20
CA SER A 220 24.96 23.90 59.33
C SER A 220 23.47 23.53 59.33
N GLY A 221 23.13 22.30 59.53
CA GLY A 221 23.50 21.28 60.44
C GLY A 221 22.62 20.04 60.25
N SER A 222 23.28 18.98 60.44
CA SER A 222 22.93 17.72 61.16
C SER A 222 21.54 17.14 61.03
N GLY A 223 21.51 15.90 60.67
CA GLY A 223 21.18 14.84 61.64
C GLY A 223 19.98 14.01 61.24
N GLY A 224 20.19 12.72 61.19
CA GLY A 224 19.35 11.74 61.82
C GLY A 224 18.57 10.82 60.89
N THR A 225 19.15 9.68 60.62
CA THR A 225 18.68 8.32 60.97
C THR A 225 17.28 7.88 60.64
N ALA A 226 17.22 6.86 59.91
CA ALA A 226 16.82 5.49 60.24
C ALA A 226 15.46 4.98 59.77
N ALA A 227 15.54 3.88 59.08
CA ALA A 227 14.82 2.61 59.25
C ALA A 227 13.35 2.55 58.82
N ALA A 228 13.12 1.73 57.87
CA ALA A 228 12.78 0.28 57.86
C ALA A 228 11.28 -0.02 57.69
N ARG A 229 11.04 -0.92 56.79
CA ARG A 229 9.96 -1.94 56.74
C ARG A 229 8.58 -1.53 56.27
N GLY A 230 8.18 -2.31 55.28
CA GLY A 230 6.84 -2.57 54.83
C GLY A 230 6.90 -3.13 53.39
#